data_15ae49144ac11c4a4b6a30054575a488
#
_entry.id   15ae49144ac11c4a4b6a30054575a488
#
_cell.length_a   1.000
_cell.length_b   1.000
_cell.length_c   1.000
_cell.angle_alpha   90.00
_cell.angle_beta   90.00
_cell.angle_gamma   90.00
#
_symmetry.space_group_name_H-M   'P 1'
#
loop_
_entity.id
_entity.type
_entity.pdbx_description
1 polymer ?
#
loop_
_entity_poly.entity_id
_entity_poly.type
_entity_poly.pdbx_seq_one_letter_code
_entity_poly.pdbx_strand_id
1 'polypeptide(L)'
;MGEYNIGQFIYRSRKAMGLTQEQMCQDENGNLYFSVETLSRIERGKQRPNYRTMRYMMRRIGKENCFCAPYLKTADYYVLELNRELKRLITLGEYELAEKILAQMEEQLSLRYATNRQYLIRIHATIDLRLGRISTEEALQLMEIALQLTVHSYGTERFSLEVLVPEEVVIVCNIADCYGRLGNTEKALELLDILLMSMNDNTLQLNYPDGLHELINRNRIKWLGEQGKYLEAVRECSKAINECVEKGIAITLPSLFYARAYNLQKLKESSPEWRDYDQKDIDSNYVKCALLADLF
;
A
#
# COMPACT_ATOMS: atom_id res chain seq x y z
N MET A 1 21.45 -7.23 9.42
CA MET A 1 21.03 -5.98 8.72
C MET A 1 21.22 -6.21 7.24
N GLY A 2 20.15 -6.44 6.47
CA GLY A 2 20.23 -6.59 5.02
C GLY A 2 20.74 -5.29 4.40
N GLU A 3 21.75 -5.40 3.54
CA GLU A 3 22.19 -4.24 2.76
C GLU A 3 21.09 -3.90 1.74
N TYR A 4 20.46 -2.73 1.89
CA TYR A 4 19.52 -2.22 0.89
C TYR A 4 20.17 -2.18 -0.48
N ASN A 5 19.59 -2.86 -1.46
CA ASN A 5 20.08 -2.79 -2.82
C ASN A 5 19.60 -1.48 -3.49
N ILE A 6 20.17 -0.37 -3.02
CA ILE A 6 19.86 0.97 -3.51
C ILE A 6 20.01 1.09 -5.03
N GLY A 7 20.91 0.33 -5.62
CA GLY A 7 21.14 0.33 -7.07
C GLY A 7 19.94 -0.20 -7.83
N GLN A 8 19.35 -1.29 -7.37
CA GLN A 8 18.15 -1.88 -7.98
C GLN A 8 16.92 -0.98 -7.77
N PHE A 9 16.80 -0.35 -6.61
CA PHE A 9 15.75 0.65 -6.35
C PHE A 9 15.82 1.80 -7.37
N ILE A 10 17.01 2.40 -7.55
CA ILE A 10 17.22 3.49 -8.50
C ILE A 10 16.92 3.02 -9.93
N TYR A 11 17.40 1.82 -10.32
CA TYR A 11 17.14 1.25 -11.63
C TYR A 11 15.65 1.11 -11.93
N ARG A 12 14.88 0.48 -11.03
CA ARG A 12 13.44 0.25 -11.23
C ARG A 12 12.67 1.56 -11.25
N SER A 13 12.88 2.45 -10.29
CA SER A 13 12.20 3.75 -10.25
C SER A 13 12.51 4.60 -11.50
N ARG A 14 13.77 4.59 -11.96
CA ARG A 14 14.14 5.26 -13.23
C ARG A 14 13.39 4.65 -14.41
N LYS A 15 13.32 3.32 -14.50
CA LYS A 15 12.59 2.63 -15.58
C LYS A 15 11.09 2.90 -15.53
N ALA A 16 10.50 2.91 -14.33
CA ALA A 16 9.09 3.26 -14.14
C ALA A 16 8.79 4.69 -14.66
N MET A 17 9.69 5.64 -14.43
CA MET A 17 9.58 6.99 -14.97
C MET A 17 9.92 7.10 -16.47
N GLY A 18 10.38 6.01 -17.10
CA GLY A 18 10.78 6.00 -18.51
C GLY A 18 12.05 6.78 -18.82
N LEU A 19 12.87 7.09 -17.82
CA LEU A 19 14.11 7.83 -18.01
C LEU A 19 15.23 6.93 -18.55
N THR A 20 16.00 7.43 -19.54
CA THR A 20 17.29 6.80 -19.90
C THR A 20 18.33 7.06 -18.82
N GLN A 21 19.45 6.35 -18.85
CA GLN A 21 20.56 6.62 -17.92
C GLN A 21 21.12 8.03 -18.13
N GLU A 22 21.20 8.51 -19.37
CA GLU A 22 21.64 9.86 -19.71
C GLU A 22 20.70 10.92 -19.11
N GLN A 23 19.39 10.77 -19.33
CA GLN A 23 18.39 11.67 -18.77
C GLN A 23 18.41 11.71 -17.25
N MET A 24 18.69 10.58 -16.60
CA MET A 24 18.83 10.50 -15.15
C MET A 24 20.05 11.27 -14.64
N CYS A 25 21.11 11.33 -15.42
CA CYS A 25 22.36 12.01 -15.06
C CYS A 25 22.36 13.52 -15.36
N GLN A 26 21.42 14.01 -16.19
CA GLN A 26 21.36 15.41 -16.64
C GLN A 26 20.49 16.27 -15.74
N ASP A 27 20.93 17.51 -15.51
CA ASP A 27 20.13 18.57 -14.89
C ASP A 27 19.05 19.13 -15.84
N GLU A 28 18.30 20.13 -15.39
CA GLU A 28 17.24 20.79 -16.18
C GLU A 28 17.78 21.53 -17.41
N ASN A 29 19.08 21.84 -17.44
CA ASN A 29 19.76 22.50 -18.53
C ASN A 29 20.47 21.52 -19.49
N GLY A 30 20.36 20.21 -19.24
CA GLY A 30 21.01 19.17 -20.03
C GLY A 30 22.49 18.92 -19.66
N ASN A 31 23.01 19.57 -18.61
CA ASN A 31 24.39 19.32 -18.15
C ASN A 31 24.45 18.06 -17.30
N LEU A 32 25.54 17.29 -17.46
CA LEU A 32 25.76 16.10 -16.63
C LEU A 32 26.09 16.49 -15.19
N TYR A 33 25.24 16.05 -14.27
CA TYR A 33 25.51 16.15 -12.83
C TYR A 33 26.51 15.09 -12.35
N PHE A 34 26.49 13.91 -12.97
CA PHE A 34 27.44 12.81 -12.83
C PHE A 34 27.41 11.92 -14.07
N SER A 35 28.44 11.06 -14.26
CA SER A 35 28.56 10.28 -15.48
C SER A 35 27.59 9.10 -15.55
N VAL A 36 27.19 8.72 -16.76
CA VAL A 36 26.36 7.54 -17.04
C VAL A 36 27.03 6.25 -16.54
N GLU A 37 28.36 6.19 -16.64
CA GLU A 37 29.13 5.05 -16.11
C GLU A 37 29.01 4.91 -14.60
N THR A 38 29.02 6.05 -13.87
CA THR A 38 28.77 6.07 -12.42
C THR A 38 27.37 5.54 -12.10
N LEU A 39 26.33 5.98 -12.83
CA LEU A 39 24.98 5.45 -12.65
C LEU A 39 24.91 3.95 -12.90
N SER A 40 25.47 3.51 -14.03
CA SER A 40 25.51 2.09 -14.40
C SER A 40 26.17 1.22 -13.32
N ARG A 41 27.26 1.70 -12.71
CA ARG A 41 27.95 0.98 -11.60
C ARG A 41 27.09 0.96 -10.33
N ILE A 42 26.38 2.06 -10.03
CA ILE A 42 25.46 2.14 -8.90
C ILE A 42 24.28 1.17 -9.11
N GLU A 43 23.63 1.21 -10.27
CA GLU A 43 22.49 0.34 -10.60
C GLU A 43 22.85 -1.16 -10.52
N ARG A 44 24.11 -1.52 -10.87
CA ARG A 44 24.63 -2.89 -10.76
C ARG A 44 25.12 -3.26 -9.35
N GLY A 45 25.02 -2.37 -8.37
CA GLY A 45 25.52 -2.59 -7.01
C GLY A 45 27.06 -2.59 -6.88
N LYS A 46 27.78 -2.17 -7.93
CA LYS A 46 29.26 -2.14 -7.95
C LYS A 46 29.85 -0.89 -7.30
N GLN A 47 29.02 0.11 -7.02
CA GLN A 47 29.43 1.37 -6.41
C GLN A 47 28.30 1.92 -5.55
N ARG A 48 28.64 2.38 -4.34
CA ARG A 48 27.69 3.13 -3.49
C ARG A 48 27.70 4.60 -3.93
N PRO A 49 26.53 5.23 -4.12
CA PRO A 49 26.47 6.66 -4.38
C PRO A 49 26.91 7.44 -3.15
N ASN A 50 27.61 8.55 -3.36
CA ASN A 50 27.82 9.52 -2.29
C ASN A 50 26.50 10.26 -1.98
N TYR A 51 26.45 10.98 -0.84
CA TYR A 51 25.24 11.67 -0.39
C TYR A 51 24.64 12.64 -1.44
N ARG A 52 25.50 13.42 -2.11
CA ARG A 52 25.06 14.37 -3.14
C ARG A 52 24.41 13.67 -4.33
N THR A 53 25.08 12.65 -4.87
CA THR A 53 24.59 11.85 -6.00
C THR A 53 23.30 11.12 -5.61
N MET A 54 23.24 10.54 -4.41
CA MET A 54 22.03 9.89 -3.90
C MET A 54 20.85 10.85 -3.84
N ARG A 55 21.04 12.01 -3.19
CA ARG A 55 19.99 13.02 -3.06
C ARG A 55 19.51 13.51 -4.42
N TYR A 56 20.41 13.71 -5.36
CA TYR A 56 20.06 14.10 -6.72
C TYR A 56 19.20 13.02 -7.41
N MET A 57 19.64 11.75 -7.41
CA MET A 57 18.91 10.64 -8.01
C MET A 57 17.51 10.49 -7.38
N MET A 58 17.42 10.54 -6.04
CA MET A 58 16.14 10.42 -5.33
C MET A 58 15.18 11.55 -5.70
N ARG A 59 15.68 12.77 -5.86
CA ARG A 59 14.90 13.91 -6.33
C ARG A 59 14.39 13.71 -7.76
N ARG A 60 15.25 13.22 -8.65
CA ARG A 60 14.91 12.97 -10.06
C ARG A 60 13.82 11.90 -10.22
N ILE A 61 13.79 10.89 -9.37
CA ILE A 61 12.77 9.83 -9.37
C ILE A 61 11.57 10.15 -8.45
N GLY A 62 11.49 11.37 -7.91
CA GLY A 62 10.38 11.78 -7.04
C GLY A 62 10.32 11.06 -5.68
N LYS A 63 11.39 10.38 -5.27
CA LYS A 63 11.47 9.56 -4.04
C LYS A 63 12.40 10.15 -2.98
N GLU A 64 12.54 11.47 -2.93
CA GLU A 64 13.48 12.20 -2.04
C GLU A 64 13.36 11.82 -0.55
N ASN A 65 12.23 11.22 -0.16
CA ASN A 65 11.86 10.99 1.23
C ASN A 65 11.67 9.51 1.59
N CYS A 66 11.96 8.59 0.68
CA CYS A 66 11.62 7.17 0.86
C CYS A 66 12.33 6.47 2.01
N PHE A 67 13.52 6.94 2.43
CA PHE A 67 14.39 6.16 3.32
C PHE A 67 14.72 6.80 4.65
N CYS A 68 14.52 8.11 4.84
CA CYS A 68 15.06 8.81 5.99
C CYS A 68 14.14 9.87 6.62
N ALA A 69 12.94 10.07 6.09
CA ALA A 69 12.05 11.11 6.61
C ALA A 69 10.60 10.62 6.73
N PRO A 70 9.83 11.17 7.68
CA PRO A 70 8.38 10.92 7.71
C PRO A 70 7.76 11.30 6.36
N TYR A 71 6.76 10.54 5.95
CA TYR A 71 6.03 10.80 4.70
C TYR A 71 5.47 12.23 4.66
N LEU A 72 4.92 12.67 5.79
CA LEU A 72 4.47 14.05 5.96
C LEU A 72 5.66 14.99 6.12
N LYS A 73 5.68 16.03 5.31
CA LYS A 73 6.70 17.10 5.35
C LYS A 73 6.30 18.14 6.35
N THR A 74 6.71 17.93 7.58
CA THR A 74 6.54 18.87 8.69
C THR A 74 7.78 18.87 9.57
N ALA A 75 8.07 20.01 10.19
CA ALA A 75 9.04 20.12 11.28
C ALA A 75 8.33 20.12 12.66
N ASP A 76 7.00 20.14 12.66
CA ASP A 76 6.21 20.21 13.87
C ASP A 76 5.88 18.80 14.38
N TYR A 77 6.36 18.50 15.59
CA TYR A 77 6.10 17.24 16.26
C TYR A 77 4.60 17.05 16.58
N TYR A 78 3.89 18.14 16.86
CA TYR A 78 2.46 18.10 17.13
C TYR A 78 1.66 17.53 15.96
N VAL A 79 2.02 17.87 14.72
CA VAL A 79 1.40 17.29 13.50
C VAL A 79 1.61 15.78 13.43
N LEU A 80 2.76 15.28 13.88
CA LEU A 80 3.02 13.84 13.89
C LEU A 80 2.17 13.11 14.96
N GLU A 81 1.88 13.76 16.06
CA GLU A 81 0.96 13.22 17.09
C GLU A 81 -0.48 13.22 16.59
N LEU A 82 -0.94 14.32 15.98
CA LEU A 82 -2.25 14.37 15.32
C LEU A 82 -2.38 13.27 14.27
N ASN A 83 -1.35 13.03 13.47
CA ASN A 83 -1.34 11.96 12.48
C ASN A 83 -1.47 10.56 13.10
N ARG A 84 -0.84 10.33 14.26
CA ARG A 84 -0.97 9.07 14.99
C ARG A 84 -2.40 8.86 15.47
N GLU A 85 -2.99 9.90 16.06
CA GLU A 85 -4.37 9.85 16.53
C GLU A 85 -5.37 9.71 15.37
N LEU A 86 -5.17 10.44 14.28
CA LEU A 86 -5.98 10.33 13.07
C LEU A 86 -6.01 8.88 12.53
N LYS A 87 -4.85 8.24 12.42
CA LYS A 87 -4.75 6.84 11.98
C LYS A 87 -5.48 5.89 12.93
N ARG A 88 -5.37 6.12 14.25
CA ARG A 88 -6.07 5.33 15.26
C ARG A 88 -7.58 5.47 15.09
N LEU A 89 -8.10 6.68 14.97
CA LEU A 89 -9.54 6.94 14.80
C LEU A 89 -10.08 6.32 13.51
N ILE A 90 -9.35 6.44 12.39
CA ILE A 90 -9.74 5.78 11.13
C ILE A 90 -9.78 4.26 11.28
N THR A 91 -8.83 3.67 12.01
CA THR A 91 -8.81 2.22 12.25
C THR A 91 -10.00 1.75 13.11
N LEU A 92 -10.41 2.59 14.07
CA LEU A 92 -11.58 2.32 14.92
C LEU A 92 -12.93 2.64 14.24
N GLY A 93 -12.90 3.27 13.05
CA GLY A 93 -14.14 3.68 12.36
C GLY A 93 -14.77 4.97 12.90
N GLU A 94 -14.07 5.72 13.74
CA GLU A 94 -14.50 6.97 14.36
C GLU A 94 -14.29 8.15 13.41
N TYR A 95 -15.00 8.15 12.28
CA TYR A 95 -14.73 9.05 11.15
C TYR A 95 -15.06 10.52 11.45
N GLU A 96 -16.11 10.83 12.23
CA GLU A 96 -16.45 12.19 12.64
C GLU A 96 -15.38 12.81 13.58
N LEU A 97 -14.75 11.99 14.42
CA LEU A 97 -13.64 12.43 15.25
C LEU A 97 -12.36 12.57 14.42
N ALA A 98 -12.14 11.65 13.49
CA ALA A 98 -11.01 11.70 12.56
C ALA A 98 -11.03 12.99 11.73
N GLU A 99 -12.20 13.44 11.26
CA GLU A 99 -12.37 14.69 10.52
C GLU A 99 -11.92 15.91 11.34
N LYS A 100 -12.25 15.96 12.63
CA LYS A 100 -11.81 17.07 13.51
C LYS A 100 -10.29 17.12 13.68
N ILE A 101 -9.65 15.96 13.78
CA ILE A 101 -8.19 15.88 13.85
C ILE A 101 -7.57 16.27 12.50
N LEU A 102 -8.18 15.84 11.40
CA LEU A 102 -7.71 16.19 10.05
C LEU A 102 -7.73 17.71 9.84
N ALA A 103 -8.79 18.41 10.23
CA ALA A 103 -8.89 19.86 10.13
C ALA A 103 -7.75 20.57 10.88
N GLN A 104 -7.40 20.11 12.10
CA GLN A 104 -6.26 20.66 12.85
C GLN A 104 -4.93 20.42 12.12
N MET A 105 -4.77 19.26 11.46
CA MET A 105 -3.56 18.98 10.68
C MET A 105 -3.44 19.87 9.44
N GLU A 106 -4.54 20.16 8.76
CA GLU A 106 -4.57 20.99 7.56
C GLU A 106 -4.07 22.42 7.83
N GLU A 107 -4.41 22.99 8.97
CA GLU A 107 -3.93 24.32 9.39
C GLU A 107 -2.40 24.41 9.52
N GLN A 108 -1.74 23.28 9.79
CA GLN A 108 -0.31 23.18 10.06
C GLN A 108 0.50 22.62 8.88
N LEU A 109 -0.14 21.90 7.95
CA LEU A 109 0.55 21.24 6.85
C LEU A 109 0.74 22.16 5.65
N SER A 110 1.99 22.28 5.19
CA SER A 110 2.29 23.04 3.98
C SER A 110 1.87 22.28 2.72
N LEU A 111 0.95 22.82 1.95
CA LEU A 111 0.46 22.27 0.68
C LEU A 111 1.47 22.39 -0.49
N ARG A 112 2.60 23.05 -0.29
CA ARG A 112 3.68 23.12 -1.31
C ARG A 112 4.28 21.73 -1.61
N TYR A 113 4.21 20.79 -0.67
CA TYR A 113 4.72 19.44 -0.84
C TYR A 113 3.68 18.51 -1.43
N ALA A 114 4.03 17.84 -2.54
CA ALA A 114 3.13 16.87 -3.19
C ALA A 114 2.69 15.74 -2.24
N THR A 115 3.59 15.26 -1.38
CA THR A 115 3.29 14.22 -0.39
C THR A 115 2.25 14.65 0.63
N ASN A 116 2.27 15.91 1.09
CA ASN A 116 1.26 16.43 2.01
C ASN A 116 -0.10 16.52 1.32
N ARG A 117 -0.15 17.07 0.09
CA ARG A 117 -1.40 17.10 -0.71
C ARG A 117 -1.94 15.69 -0.95
N GLN A 118 -1.08 14.76 -1.36
CA GLN A 118 -1.44 13.37 -1.58
C GLN A 118 -2.09 12.75 -0.33
N TYR A 119 -1.44 12.93 0.82
CA TYR A 119 -1.93 12.42 2.10
C TYR A 119 -3.30 12.98 2.44
N LEU A 120 -3.49 14.31 2.36
CA LEU A 120 -4.74 14.97 2.71
C LEU A 120 -5.88 14.54 1.79
N ILE A 121 -5.66 14.50 0.46
CA ILE A 121 -6.66 14.04 -0.51
C ILE A 121 -7.11 12.60 -0.17
N ARG A 122 -6.16 11.70 0.10
CA ARG A 122 -6.50 10.32 0.46
C ARG A 122 -7.33 10.24 1.74
N ILE A 123 -6.95 10.97 2.78
CA ILE A 123 -7.67 10.93 4.07
C ILE A 123 -9.08 11.50 3.91
N HIS A 124 -9.24 12.66 3.23
CA HIS A 124 -10.57 13.21 2.93
C HIS A 124 -11.43 12.22 2.17
N ALA A 125 -10.93 11.68 1.04
CA ALA A 125 -11.67 10.71 0.26
C ALA A 125 -12.05 9.46 1.08
N THR A 126 -11.18 9.03 2.01
CA THR A 126 -11.47 7.91 2.90
C THR A 126 -12.61 8.24 3.88
N ILE A 127 -12.54 9.38 4.56
CA ILE A 127 -13.54 9.82 5.54
C ILE A 127 -14.88 10.05 4.84
N ASP A 128 -14.91 10.83 3.76
CA ASP A 128 -16.14 11.19 3.05
C ASP A 128 -16.84 9.97 2.44
N LEU A 129 -16.08 9.01 1.89
CA LEU A 129 -16.63 7.74 1.41
C LEU A 129 -17.27 6.94 2.56
N ARG A 130 -16.63 6.90 3.73
CA ARG A 130 -17.11 6.14 4.89
C ARG A 130 -18.32 6.80 5.56
N LEU A 131 -18.41 8.12 5.50
CA LEU A 131 -19.58 8.89 5.96
C LEU A 131 -20.70 8.97 4.91
N GLY A 132 -20.50 8.36 3.72
CA GLY A 132 -21.50 8.37 2.64
C GLY A 132 -21.71 9.73 1.98
N ARG A 133 -20.75 10.64 2.07
CA ARG A 133 -20.82 12.00 1.49
C ARG A 133 -20.42 12.02 0.01
N ILE A 134 -19.61 11.06 -0.42
CA ILE A 134 -19.20 10.88 -1.82
C ILE A 134 -19.47 9.46 -2.27
N SER A 135 -19.65 9.28 -3.57
CA SER A 135 -19.79 7.97 -4.20
C SER A 135 -18.45 7.22 -4.27
N THR A 136 -18.51 5.91 -4.57
CA THR A 136 -17.30 5.11 -4.76
C THR A 136 -16.52 5.59 -6.00
N GLU A 137 -17.21 6.05 -7.04
CA GLU A 137 -16.61 6.62 -8.25
C GLU A 137 -15.82 7.91 -7.95
N GLU A 138 -16.43 8.82 -7.17
CA GLU A 138 -15.76 10.06 -6.75
C GLU A 138 -14.55 9.76 -5.86
N ALA A 139 -14.67 8.82 -4.92
CA ALA A 139 -13.55 8.39 -4.10
C ALA A 139 -12.42 7.79 -4.94
N LEU A 140 -12.74 6.96 -5.95
CA LEU A 140 -11.76 6.40 -6.89
C LEU A 140 -11.00 7.52 -7.60
N GLN A 141 -11.70 8.49 -8.18
CA GLN A 141 -11.08 9.62 -8.88
C GLN A 141 -10.13 10.41 -7.96
N LEU A 142 -10.56 10.70 -6.72
CA LEU A 142 -9.72 11.39 -5.74
C LEU A 142 -8.47 10.58 -5.36
N MET A 143 -8.59 9.26 -5.18
CA MET A 143 -7.46 8.38 -4.90
C MET A 143 -6.47 8.31 -6.08
N GLU A 144 -6.96 8.27 -7.32
CA GLU A 144 -6.12 8.28 -8.52
C GLU A 144 -5.38 9.63 -8.67
N ILE A 145 -6.07 10.75 -8.47
CA ILE A 145 -5.45 12.08 -8.42
C ILE A 145 -4.37 12.14 -7.34
N ALA A 146 -4.67 11.63 -6.14
CA ALA A 146 -3.69 11.58 -5.05
C ALA A 146 -2.46 10.77 -5.44
N LEU A 147 -2.64 9.58 -6.03
CA LEU A 147 -1.53 8.71 -6.44
C LEU A 147 -0.66 9.38 -7.50
N GLN A 148 -1.26 10.01 -8.50
CA GLN A 148 -0.56 10.64 -9.62
C GLN A 148 0.31 11.86 -9.20
N LEU A 149 0.09 12.44 -8.02
CA LEU A 149 0.95 13.50 -7.49
C LEU A 149 2.41 13.06 -7.27
N THR A 150 2.64 11.76 -7.07
CA THR A 150 3.98 11.20 -6.80
C THR A 150 4.32 9.99 -7.67
N VAL A 151 3.32 9.30 -8.24
CA VAL A 151 3.48 8.08 -9.05
C VAL A 151 2.99 8.35 -10.47
N HIS A 152 3.88 8.88 -11.29
CA HIS A 152 3.54 9.28 -12.67
C HIS A 152 3.39 8.09 -13.63
N SER A 153 3.86 6.91 -13.23
CA SER A 153 3.70 5.66 -14.01
C SER A 153 2.32 5.03 -13.89
N TYR A 154 1.48 5.48 -12.92
CA TYR A 154 0.14 4.93 -12.73
C TYR A 154 -0.72 5.06 -14.02
N GLY A 155 -1.41 3.98 -14.38
CA GLY A 155 -2.18 3.90 -15.62
C GLY A 155 -1.35 3.55 -16.88
N THR A 156 -0.05 3.29 -16.74
CA THR A 156 0.83 2.83 -17.84
C THR A 156 1.36 1.43 -17.57
N GLU A 157 1.88 0.75 -18.61
CA GLU A 157 2.55 -0.56 -18.48
C GLU A 157 3.73 -0.54 -17.51
N ARG A 158 4.31 0.64 -17.27
CA ARG A 158 5.47 0.82 -16.38
C ARG A 158 5.10 0.80 -14.91
N PHE A 159 3.83 0.86 -14.57
CA PHE A 159 3.38 0.86 -13.16
C PHE A 159 3.84 -0.40 -12.41
N SER A 160 3.89 -1.56 -13.09
CA SER A 160 4.39 -2.81 -12.51
C SER A 160 5.87 -2.77 -12.09
N LEU A 161 6.64 -1.81 -12.61
CA LEU A 161 8.06 -1.59 -12.25
C LEU A 161 8.22 -0.57 -11.11
N GLU A 162 7.12 0.11 -10.72
CA GLU A 162 7.19 1.18 -9.71
C GLU A 162 7.55 0.64 -8.34
N VAL A 163 8.37 1.37 -7.64
CA VAL A 163 8.69 1.11 -6.24
C VAL A 163 7.93 2.10 -5.39
N LEU A 164 6.87 1.61 -4.77
CA LEU A 164 5.93 2.44 -4.02
C LEU A 164 6.40 2.62 -2.57
N VAL A 165 6.21 3.80 -2.02
CA VAL A 165 6.37 4.03 -0.57
C VAL A 165 5.11 3.56 0.18
N PRO A 166 5.19 3.33 1.50
CA PRO A 166 4.07 2.78 2.27
C PRO A 166 2.74 3.51 2.06
N GLU A 167 2.75 4.82 1.98
CA GLU A 167 1.54 5.62 1.76
C GLU A 167 0.95 5.40 0.36
N GLU A 168 1.79 5.30 -0.66
CA GLU A 168 1.38 5.02 -2.04
C GLU A 168 0.78 3.60 -2.15
N VAL A 169 1.34 2.63 -1.41
CA VAL A 169 0.75 1.28 -1.31
C VAL A 169 -0.65 1.33 -0.72
N VAL A 170 -0.85 2.10 0.35
CA VAL A 170 -2.20 2.27 0.96
C VAL A 170 -3.17 2.91 -0.03
N ILE A 171 -2.73 3.91 -0.81
CA ILE A 171 -3.58 4.52 -1.85
C ILE A 171 -3.97 3.49 -2.91
N VAL A 172 -3.02 2.68 -3.40
CA VAL A 172 -3.32 1.63 -4.39
C VAL A 172 -4.28 0.58 -3.82
N CYS A 173 -4.14 0.21 -2.53
CA CYS A 173 -5.11 -0.65 -1.85
C CYS A 173 -6.52 -0.04 -1.83
N ASN A 174 -6.63 1.27 -1.59
CA ASN A 174 -7.92 1.97 -1.60
C ASN A 174 -8.51 2.05 -3.02
N ILE A 175 -7.69 2.30 -4.04
CA ILE A 175 -8.08 2.25 -5.45
C ILE A 175 -8.61 0.85 -5.80
N ALA A 176 -7.90 -0.21 -5.40
CA ALA A 176 -8.33 -1.58 -5.62
C ALA A 176 -9.68 -1.87 -4.92
N ASP A 177 -9.88 -1.38 -3.68
CA ASP A 177 -11.18 -1.51 -2.97
C ASP A 177 -12.30 -0.78 -3.74
N CYS A 178 -12.05 0.41 -4.27
CA CYS A 178 -13.02 1.13 -5.10
C CYS A 178 -13.37 0.37 -6.37
N TYR A 179 -12.38 -0.12 -7.13
CA TYR A 179 -12.64 -0.93 -8.32
C TYR A 179 -13.48 -2.17 -8.01
N GLY A 180 -13.13 -2.89 -6.94
CA GLY A 180 -13.89 -4.06 -6.54
C GLY A 180 -15.35 -3.73 -6.16
N ARG A 181 -15.60 -2.64 -5.43
CA ARG A 181 -16.95 -2.16 -5.08
C ARG A 181 -17.77 -1.75 -6.30
N LEU A 182 -17.11 -1.27 -7.36
CA LEU A 182 -17.72 -0.93 -8.64
C LEU A 182 -17.92 -2.16 -9.56
N GLY A 183 -17.65 -3.37 -9.07
CA GLY A 183 -17.82 -4.61 -9.81
C GLY A 183 -16.63 -5.02 -10.68
N ASN A 184 -15.57 -4.20 -10.74
CA ASN A 184 -14.34 -4.54 -11.48
C ASN A 184 -13.32 -5.26 -10.57
N THR A 185 -13.68 -6.47 -10.14
CA THR A 185 -12.86 -7.29 -9.25
C THR A 185 -11.56 -7.78 -9.91
N GLU A 186 -11.53 -7.91 -11.23
CA GLU A 186 -10.32 -8.27 -11.98
C GLU A 186 -9.26 -7.18 -11.83
N LYS A 187 -9.64 -5.92 -12.05
CA LYS A 187 -8.72 -4.78 -11.88
C LYS A 187 -8.28 -4.61 -10.44
N ALA A 188 -9.17 -4.84 -9.48
CA ALA A 188 -8.82 -4.84 -8.06
C ALA A 188 -7.73 -5.87 -7.74
N LEU A 189 -7.88 -7.12 -8.20
CA LEU A 189 -6.89 -8.18 -7.98
C LEU A 189 -5.58 -7.91 -8.73
N GLU A 190 -5.63 -7.42 -9.97
CA GLU A 190 -4.42 -7.04 -10.74
C GLU A 190 -3.56 -6.04 -9.95
N LEU A 191 -4.17 -4.98 -9.40
CA LEU A 191 -3.44 -3.98 -8.62
C LEU A 191 -2.83 -4.57 -7.35
N LEU A 192 -3.56 -5.42 -6.64
CA LEU A 192 -3.07 -6.08 -5.43
C LEU A 192 -1.95 -7.09 -5.71
N ASP A 193 -2.02 -7.81 -6.84
CA ASP A 193 -0.97 -8.72 -7.28
C ASP A 193 0.31 -7.96 -7.65
N ILE A 194 0.20 -6.80 -8.31
CA ILE A 194 1.35 -5.91 -8.56
C ILE A 194 2.01 -5.49 -7.25
N LEU A 195 1.23 -5.11 -6.24
CA LEU A 195 1.76 -4.75 -4.92
C LEU A 195 2.50 -5.92 -4.27
N LEU A 196 1.91 -7.11 -4.25
CA LEU A 196 2.54 -8.31 -3.66
C LEU A 196 3.83 -8.68 -4.39
N MET A 197 3.85 -8.63 -5.72
CA MET A 197 5.05 -8.88 -6.51
C MET A 197 6.15 -7.88 -6.16
N SER A 198 5.81 -6.59 -6.03
CA SER A 198 6.77 -5.54 -5.67
C SER A 198 7.33 -5.72 -4.25
N MET A 199 6.49 -6.12 -3.28
CA MET A 199 6.91 -6.33 -1.89
C MET A 199 7.72 -7.61 -1.69
N ASN A 200 7.42 -8.66 -2.44
CA ASN A 200 8.11 -9.95 -2.38
C ASN A 200 9.41 -9.97 -3.19
N ASP A 201 9.74 -8.87 -3.87
CA ASP A 201 10.98 -8.77 -4.64
C ASP A 201 12.19 -8.63 -3.71
N ASN A 202 12.81 -9.76 -3.40
CA ASN A 202 14.01 -9.84 -2.56
C ASN A 202 15.20 -9.01 -3.09
N THR A 203 15.16 -8.57 -4.36
CA THR A 203 16.23 -7.75 -4.93
C THR A 203 16.23 -6.32 -4.39
N LEU A 204 15.07 -5.84 -3.92
CA LEU A 204 14.90 -4.48 -3.38
C LEU A 204 15.20 -4.39 -1.89
N GLN A 205 15.02 -5.48 -1.14
CA GLN A 205 15.20 -5.55 0.33
C GLN A 205 14.58 -4.35 1.07
N LEU A 206 13.40 -3.89 0.62
CA LEU A 206 12.70 -2.79 1.25
C LEU A 206 12.02 -3.28 2.54
N ASN A 207 12.31 -2.62 3.64
CA ASN A 207 11.59 -2.87 4.88
C ASN A 207 10.32 -2.03 4.90
N TYR A 208 9.22 -2.63 4.48
CA TYR A 208 7.91 -2.03 4.67
C TYR A 208 7.47 -2.14 6.14
N PRO A 209 6.66 -1.20 6.65
CA PRO A 209 6.09 -1.31 7.99
C PRO A 209 5.31 -2.61 8.16
N ASP A 210 5.38 -3.18 9.35
CA ASP A 210 4.55 -4.32 9.73
C ASP A 210 3.06 -3.98 9.50
N GLY A 211 2.31 -4.94 9.01
CA GLY A 211 0.88 -4.80 8.72
C GLY A 211 0.54 -4.35 7.29
N LEU A 212 1.50 -3.86 6.50
CA LEU A 212 1.22 -3.43 5.11
C LEU A 212 0.98 -4.63 4.18
N HIS A 213 1.81 -5.67 4.31
CA HIS A 213 1.62 -6.93 3.58
C HIS A 213 0.28 -7.58 3.94
N GLU A 214 -0.07 -7.57 5.21
CA GLU A 214 -1.34 -8.08 5.74
C GLU A 214 -2.55 -7.28 5.21
N LEU A 215 -2.41 -5.96 5.06
CA LEU A 215 -3.44 -5.11 4.44
C LEU A 215 -3.72 -5.53 2.99
N ILE A 216 -2.67 -5.74 2.21
CA ILE A 216 -2.78 -6.17 0.80
C ILE A 216 -3.43 -7.55 0.73
N ASN A 217 -2.94 -8.52 1.52
CA ASN A 217 -3.47 -9.88 1.55
C ASN A 217 -4.95 -9.90 1.94
N ARG A 218 -5.36 -9.15 2.95
CA ARG A 218 -6.77 -9.04 3.36
C ARG A 218 -7.67 -8.52 2.24
N ASN A 219 -7.24 -7.48 1.54
CA ASN A 219 -7.99 -6.95 0.41
C ASN A 219 -8.05 -7.96 -0.75
N ARG A 220 -6.95 -8.66 -1.04
CA ARG A 220 -6.90 -9.69 -2.06
C ARG A 220 -7.85 -10.86 -1.76
N ILE A 221 -7.82 -11.35 -0.52
CA ILE A 221 -8.73 -12.41 -0.05
C ILE A 221 -10.19 -12.01 -0.21
N LYS A 222 -10.54 -10.77 0.15
CA LYS A 222 -11.90 -10.24 -0.02
C LYS A 222 -12.34 -10.36 -1.49
N TRP A 223 -11.54 -9.87 -2.42
CA TRP A 223 -11.92 -9.83 -3.84
C TRP A 223 -11.85 -11.19 -4.53
N LEU A 224 -11.02 -12.12 -4.07
CA LEU A 224 -11.07 -13.52 -4.48
C LEU A 224 -12.40 -14.17 -4.09
N GLY A 225 -12.87 -13.93 -2.87
CA GLY A 225 -14.17 -14.39 -2.40
C GLY A 225 -15.33 -13.82 -3.23
N GLU A 226 -15.31 -12.52 -3.51
CA GLU A 226 -16.32 -11.86 -4.34
C GLU A 226 -16.34 -12.37 -5.80
N GLN A 227 -15.19 -12.85 -6.31
CA GLN A 227 -15.12 -13.54 -7.62
C GLN A 227 -15.59 -15.00 -7.58
N GLY A 228 -15.98 -15.52 -6.43
CA GLY A 228 -16.33 -16.95 -6.28
C GLY A 228 -15.12 -17.88 -6.22
N LYS A 229 -13.89 -17.38 -6.15
CA LYS A 229 -12.67 -18.17 -6.00
C LYS A 229 -12.45 -18.58 -4.53
N TYR A 230 -13.49 -19.18 -3.93
CA TYR A 230 -13.55 -19.46 -2.50
C TYR A 230 -12.42 -20.35 -2.00
N LEU A 231 -12.05 -21.40 -2.75
CA LEU A 231 -10.97 -22.31 -2.36
C LEU A 231 -9.62 -21.58 -2.30
N GLU A 232 -9.34 -20.71 -3.27
CA GLU A 232 -8.13 -19.89 -3.28
C GLU A 232 -8.13 -18.93 -2.11
N ALA A 233 -9.25 -18.22 -1.87
CA ALA A 233 -9.41 -17.32 -0.73
C ALA A 233 -9.17 -18.04 0.61
N VAL A 234 -9.67 -19.27 0.81
CA VAL A 234 -9.45 -20.08 2.01
C VAL A 234 -7.96 -20.41 2.20
N ARG A 235 -7.26 -20.77 1.12
CA ARG A 235 -5.83 -21.08 1.15
C ARG A 235 -5.01 -19.84 1.53
N GLU A 236 -5.31 -18.70 0.92
CA GLU A 236 -4.64 -17.43 1.24
C GLU A 236 -4.94 -16.97 2.68
N CYS A 237 -6.19 -17.12 3.17
CA CYS A 237 -6.52 -16.88 4.58
C CYS A 237 -5.64 -17.72 5.51
N SER A 238 -5.53 -19.02 5.24
CA SER A 238 -4.78 -19.94 6.11
C SER A 238 -3.30 -19.58 6.14
N LYS A 239 -2.72 -19.20 4.98
CA LYS A 239 -1.35 -18.72 4.88
C LYS A 239 -1.16 -17.42 5.66
N ALA A 240 -2.03 -16.42 5.45
CA ALA A 240 -1.95 -15.13 6.14
C ALA A 240 -2.12 -15.26 7.66
N ILE A 241 -3.00 -16.15 8.14
CA ILE A 241 -3.16 -16.44 9.57
C ILE A 241 -1.86 -16.99 10.17
N ASN A 242 -1.23 -17.97 9.50
CA ASN A 242 0.03 -18.53 9.96
C ASN A 242 1.14 -17.47 10.02
N GLU A 243 1.28 -16.66 8.97
CA GLU A 243 2.26 -15.56 8.94
C GLU A 243 2.02 -14.53 10.06
N CYS A 244 0.76 -14.17 10.33
CA CYS A 244 0.42 -13.27 11.44
C CYS A 244 0.79 -13.87 12.79
N VAL A 245 0.53 -15.16 13.02
CA VAL A 245 0.89 -15.86 14.27
C VAL A 245 2.41 -15.92 14.43
N GLU A 246 3.15 -16.28 13.38
CA GLU A 246 4.61 -16.36 13.42
C GLU A 246 5.28 -14.99 13.70
N LYS A 247 4.70 -13.91 13.15
CA LYS A 247 5.20 -12.54 13.35
C LYS A 247 4.66 -11.85 14.61
N GLY A 248 3.70 -12.46 15.33
CA GLY A 248 3.03 -11.84 16.49
C GLY A 248 2.09 -10.68 16.11
N ILE A 249 1.55 -10.64 14.89
CA ILE A 249 0.65 -9.59 14.41
C ILE A 249 -0.81 -10.01 14.69
N ALA A 250 -1.37 -9.56 15.81
CA ALA A 250 -2.68 -10.01 16.25
C ALA A 250 -3.86 -9.19 15.67
N ILE A 251 -3.66 -7.90 15.36
CA ILE A 251 -4.73 -6.96 15.00
C ILE A 251 -5.51 -7.34 13.72
N THR A 252 -4.89 -8.07 12.81
CA THR A 252 -5.53 -8.51 11.55
C THR A 252 -6.19 -9.87 11.65
N LEU A 253 -5.90 -10.66 12.68
CA LEU A 253 -6.42 -12.02 12.85
C LEU A 253 -7.96 -12.11 12.87
N PRO A 254 -8.70 -11.21 13.56
CA PRO A 254 -10.17 -11.27 13.55
C PRO A 254 -10.73 -11.26 12.13
N SER A 255 -10.27 -10.33 11.29
CA SER A 255 -10.75 -10.20 9.92
C SER A 255 -10.35 -11.39 9.03
N LEU A 256 -9.19 -12.00 9.26
CA LEU A 256 -8.73 -13.18 8.53
C LEU A 256 -9.54 -14.44 8.92
N PHE A 257 -9.84 -14.64 10.21
CA PHE A 257 -10.69 -15.73 10.64
C PHE A 257 -12.13 -15.59 10.12
N TYR A 258 -12.67 -14.37 10.13
CA TYR A 258 -13.96 -14.09 9.50
C TYR A 258 -13.96 -14.44 8.00
N ALA A 259 -12.98 -13.91 7.27
CA ALA A 259 -12.86 -14.16 5.84
C ALA A 259 -12.70 -15.67 5.52
N ARG A 260 -11.94 -16.40 6.34
CA ARG A 260 -11.80 -17.85 6.19
C ARG A 260 -13.12 -18.57 6.42
N ALA A 261 -13.86 -18.27 7.49
CA ALA A 261 -15.17 -18.85 7.78
C ALA A 261 -16.16 -18.57 6.65
N TYR A 262 -16.26 -17.31 6.21
CA TYR A 262 -17.15 -16.91 5.13
C TYR A 262 -16.87 -17.67 3.82
N ASN A 263 -15.61 -17.73 3.41
CA ASN A 263 -15.25 -18.41 2.15
C ASN A 263 -15.42 -19.94 2.26
N LEU A 264 -15.19 -20.56 3.43
CA LEU A 264 -15.49 -21.97 3.66
C LEU A 264 -16.99 -22.27 3.55
N GLN A 265 -17.82 -21.39 4.13
CA GLN A 265 -19.26 -21.52 4.03
C GLN A 265 -19.74 -21.40 2.58
N LYS A 266 -19.24 -20.41 1.85
CA LYS A 266 -19.55 -20.22 0.43
C LYS A 266 -19.08 -21.41 -0.43
N LEU A 267 -17.90 -21.96 -0.15
CA LEU A 267 -17.38 -23.15 -0.82
C LEU A 267 -18.32 -24.36 -0.59
N LYS A 268 -18.75 -24.57 0.65
CA LYS A 268 -19.69 -25.62 1.03
C LYS A 268 -21.04 -25.47 0.33
N GLU A 269 -21.56 -24.24 0.18
CA GLU A 269 -22.81 -23.93 -0.48
C GLU A 269 -22.74 -24.10 -2.00
N SER A 270 -21.62 -23.78 -2.62
CA SER A 270 -21.46 -23.69 -4.08
C SER A 270 -21.02 -24.96 -4.77
N SER A 271 -20.37 -25.90 -4.05
CA SER A 271 -19.77 -27.10 -4.65
C SER A 271 -20.18 -28.37 -3.91
N PRO A 272 -20.83 -29.36 -4.61
CA PRO A 272 -21.28 -30.61 -4.00
C PRO A 272 -20.16 -31.40 -3.30
N GLU A 273 -18.95 -31.37 -3.84
CA GLU A 273 -17.74 -32.02 -3.32
C GLU A 273 -17.29 -31.48 -1.95
N TRP A 274 -17.75 -30.27 -1.56
CA TRP A 274 -17.43 -29.63 -0.29
C TRP A 274 -18.60 -29.62 0.70
N ARG A 275 -19.74 -30.27 0.39
CA ARG A 275 -20.92 -30.33 1.26
C ARG A 275 -20.65 -30.97 2.61
N ASP A 276 -19.76 -31.93 2.63
CA ASP A 276 -19.39 -32.67 3.86
C ASP A 276 -18.28 -31.99 4.65
N TYR A 277 -17.89 -30.77 4.25
CA TYR A 277 -16.92 -29.99 5.00
C TYR A 277 -17.39 -29.77 6.45
N ASP A 278 -16.50 -29.99 7.43
CA ASP A 278 -16.89 -29.95 8.84
C ASP A 278 -17.40 -28.56 9.25
N GLN A 279 -18.67 -28.47 9.61
CA GLN A 279 -19.29 -27.26 10.11
C GLN A 279 -18.57 -26.70 11.32
N LYS A 280 -17.99 -27.59 12.16
CA LYS A 280 -17.21 -27.17 13.34
C LYS A 280 -15.98 -26.32 12.99
N ASP A 281 -15.34 -26.55 11.84
CA ASP A 281 -14.20 -25.72 11.43
C ASP A 281 -14.68 -24.31 11.02
N ILE A 282 -15.82 -24.21 10.34
CA ILE A 282 -16.45 -22.93 10.00
C ILE A 282 -16.81 -22.17 11.30
N ASP A 283 -17.54 -22.81 12.19
CA ASP A 283 -17.99 -22.21 13.47
C ASP A 283 -16.81 -21.82 14.36
N SER A 284 -15.77 -22.64 14.42
CA SER A 284 -14.53 -22.35 15.15
C SER A 284 -13.85 -21.07 14.66
N ASN A 285 -13.84 -20.81 13.35
CA ASN A 285 -13.27 -19.58 12.81
C ASN A 285 -14.11 -18.34 13.16
N TYR A 286 -15.45 -18.44 13.15
CA TYR A 286 -16.32 -17.34 13.60
C TYR A 286 -16.13 -17.07 15.11
N VAL A 287 -16.02 -18.10 15.93
CA VAL A 287 -15.75 -17.95 17.37
C VAL A 287 -14.37 -17.28 17.61
N LYS A 288 -13.33 -17.71 16.90
CA LYS A 288 -12.00 -17.07 17.00
C LYS A 288 -12.04 -15.60 16.55
N CYS A 289 -12.80 -15.29 15.50
CA CYS A 289 -13.01 -13.91 15.09
C CYS A 289 -13.63 -13.09 16.22
N ALA A 290 -14.74 -13.54 16.79
CA ALA A 290 -15.43 -12.82 17.86
C ALA A 290 -14.55 -12.61 19.09
N LEU A 291 -13.92 -13.69 19.59
CA LEU A 291 -13.04 -13.62 20.77
C LEU A 291 -11.86 -12.65 20.59
N LEU A 292 -11.28 -12.61 19.39
CA LEU A 292 -10.16 -11.71 19.12
C LEU A 292 -10.64 -10.27 18.86
N ALA A 293 -11.81 -10.06 18.27
CA ALA A 293 -12.37 -8.74 18.07
C ALA A 293 -12.69 -8.00 19.38
N ASP A 294 -13.04 -8.75 20.43
CA ASP A 294 -13.27 -8.20 21.78
C ASP A 294 -11.98 -7.72 22.48
N LEU A 295 -10.80 -8.08 21.96
CA LEU A 295 -9.50 -7.72 22.52
C LEU A 295 -8.89 -6.46 21.87
N PHE A 296 -9.39 -6.04 20.71
CA PHE A 296 -8.86 -4.94 19.90
C PHE A 296 -9.93 -3.92 19.51
#